data_496d1a19a00a521db5e33b5f2ca57632
#
_entry.id   496d1a19a00a521db5e33b5f2ca57632
#
_cell.length_a   1.000
_cell.length_b   1.000
_cell.length_c   1.000
_cell.angle_alpha   90.00
_cell.angle_beta   90.00
_cell.angle_gamma   90.00
#
_symmetry.space_group_name_H-M   'P 1'
#
loop_
_entity.id
_entity.type
_entity.pdbx_description
1 polymer ?
#
loop_
_entity_poly.entity_id
_entity_poly.type
_entity_poly.pdbx_seq_one_letter_code
_entity_poly.pdbx_strand_id
1 'polypeptide(L)'
;LDYLAKDYDSFRRLMLDRMSQLIPGFAERSPADFTVALVETLAYVGDHLSYTQDAAATEAYLGTARRRTSLRRHARLLDYALHDGCNARVFVTAAVDAAAEAKTIPAGTALLAAAGAGDPVRRTDLLDQLPLPGIEVFETLHDQVLHAAHSEIAIHDFADPAYCLPRGTTAAALVNTPALALTPGDVLILEEVLSPTTGKVADLDASHRHPVRLTAVSPGHDDLTNTELLLINWHIEDALPFPLCVSHEFEIGGALVKQAIAVARGNVVLADHGLTRPWQTMEPPEVGDGGTAAL
;
A
#
# COMPACT_ATOMS: atom_id res chain seq x y z
N LEU A 1 -52.81 21.18 -13.06
CA LEU A 1 -51.49 21.20 -12.42
C LEU A 1 -50.44 20.72 -13.43
N ASP A 2 -49.43 21.54 -13.62
CA ASP A 2 -48.26 21.14 -14.44
C ASP A 2 -47.27 20.40 -13.55
N TYR A 3 -47.15 19.07 -13.76
CA TYR A 3 -46.25 18.23 -13.02
C TYR A 3 -44.81 18.28 -13.56
N LEU A 4 -44.54 19.06 -14.61
CA LEU A 4 -43.23 19.22 -15.22
C LEU A 4 -42.50 20.48 -14.70
N ALA A 5 -43.18 21.29 -13.86
CA ALA A 5 -42.55 22.45 -13.22
C ALA A 5 -41.43 21.96 -12.27
N LYS A 6 -40.17 22.37 -12.53
CA LYS A 6 -38.99 21.92 -11.77
C LYS A 6 -38.01 23.04 -11.41
N ASP A 7 -38.15 24.19 -12.02
CA ASP A 7 -37.28 25.33 -11.83
C ASP A 7 -38.06 26.58 -11.31
N TYR A 8 -37.32 27.56 -10.86
CA TYR A 8 -37.87 28.79 -10.32
C TYR A 8 -38.91 29.44 -11.25
N ASP A 9 -38.60 29.57 -12.54
CA ASP A 9 -39.49 30.26 -13.50
C ASP A 9 -40.77 29.48 -13.75
N SER A 10 -40.69 28.15 -13.86
CA SER A 10 -41.89 27.32 -14.03
C SER A 10 -42.76 27.28 -12.79
N PHE A 11 -42.19 27.21 -11.58
CA PHE A 11 -42.93 27.29 -10.33
C PHE A 11 -43.60 28.67 -10.14
N ARG A 12 -42.83 29.73 -10.40
CA ARG A 12 -43.38 31.11 -10.34
C ARG A 12 -44.57 31.29 -11.27
N ARG A 13 -44.45 30.90 -12.52
CA ARG A 13 -45.50 30.94 -13.53
C ARG A 13 -46.73 30.17 -13.07
N LEU A 14 -46.53 28.89 -12.72
CA LEU A 14 -47.60 28.00 -12.27
C LEU A 14 -48.38 28.60 -11.08
N MET A 15 -47.69 29.14 -10.09
CA MET A 15 -48.34 29.72 -8.91
C MET A 15 -49.10 31.00 -9.23
N LEU A 16 -48.54 31.91 -10.01
CA LEU A 16 -49.23 33.15 -10.41
C LEU A 16 -50.43 32.86 -11.31
N ASP A 17 -50.35 31.92 -12.22
CA ASP A 17 -51.47 31.49 -13.07
C ASP A 17 -52.56 30.83 -12.23
N ARG A 18 -52.21 30.05 -11.24
CA ARG A 18 -53.15 29.42 -10.32
C ARG A 18 -53.88 30.46 -9.46
N MET A 19 -53.14 31.47 -8.97
CA MET A 19 -53.73 32.56 -8.19
C MET A 19 -54.71 33.36 -9.03
N SER A 20 -54.42 33.66 -10.30
CA SER A 20 -55.35 34.34 -11.23
C SER A 20 -56.63 33.57 -11.46
N GLN A 21 -56.59 32.23 -11.39
CA GLN A 21 -57.78 31.35 -11.51
C GLN A 21 -58.64 31.33 -10.23
N LEU A 22 -57.99 31.37 -9.06
CA LEU A 22 -58.65 31.16 -7.78
C LEU A 22 -59.12 32.45 -7.13
N ILE A 23 -58.47 33.58 -7.39
CA ILE A 23 -58.74 34.89 -6.79
C ILE A 23 -59.29 35.80 -7.86
N PRO A 24 -60.62 36.14 -7.84
CA PRO A 24 -61.23 37.05 -8.80
C PRO A 24 -60.52 38.41 -8.78
N GLY A 25 -60.08 38.85 -9.97
CA GLY A 25 -59.44 40.17 -10.11
C GLY A 25 -57.93 40.18 -9.81
N PHE A 26 -57.31 39.09 -9.44
CA PHE A 26 -55.88 39.05 -9.26
C PHE A 26 -55.14 39.03 -10.62
N ALA A 27 -54.52 40.17 -10.94
CA ALA A 27 -53.72 40.34 -12.17
C ALA A 27 -52.34 40.93 -11.93
N GLU A 28 -51.96 41.05 -10.65
CA GLU A 28 -50.67 41.64 -10.28
C GLU A 28 -49.50 40.75 -10.70
N ARG A 29 -48.44 41.36 -11.23
CA ARG A 29 -47.22 40.69 -11.71
C ARG A 29 -45.96 41.46 -11.30
N SER A 30 -46.11 42.61 -10.62
CA SER A 30 -44.97 43.41 -10.21
C SER A 30 -44.19 42.77 -9.08
N PRO A 31 -42.86 42.63 -9.20
CA PRO A 31 -42.03 42.14 -8.09
C PRO A 31 -42.09 43.00 -6.82
N ALA A 32 -42.54 44.23 -6.93
CA ALA A 32 -42.72 45.14 -5.78
C ALA A 32 -43.97 44.83 -4.95
N ASP A 33 -44.88 44.00 -5.47
CA ASP A 33 -46.08 43.58 -4.74
C ASP A 33 -45.72 42.49 -3.73
N PHE A 34 -46.22 42.61 -2.51
CA PHE A 34 -45.92 41.65 -1.43
C PHE A 34 -46.41 40.24 -1.75
N THR A 35 -47.55 40.10 -2.42
CA THR A 35 -48.09 38.78 -2.80
C THR A 35 -47.22 38.12 -3.85
N VAL A 36 -46.75 38.89 -4.84
CA VAL A 36 -45.80 38.38 -5.86
C VAL A 36 -44.46 38.01 -5.24
N ALA A 37 -43.94 38.84 -4.33
CA ALA A 37 -42.70 38.53 -3.60
C ALA A 37 -42.81 37.24 -2.77
N LEU A 38 -43.97 36.97 -2.16
CA LEU A 38 -44.22 35.71 -1.46
C LEU A 38 -44.22 34.51 -2.42
N VAL A 39 -44.87 34.65 -3.59
CA VAL A 39 -44.87 33.62 -4.64
C VAL A 39 -43.47 33.36 -5.14
N GLU A 40 -42.64 34.37 -5.35
CA GLU A 40 -41.26 34.25 -5.77
C GLU A 40 -40.40 33.53 -4.73
N THR A 41 -40.60 33.81 -3.44
CA THR A 41 -39.95 33.12 -2.35
C THR A 41 -40.31 31.61 -2.34
N LEU A 42 -41.62 31.30 -2.51
CA LEU A 42 -42.05 29.90 -2.58
C LEU A 42 -41.57 29.19 -3.83
N ALA A 43 -41.49 29.90 -4.98
CA ALA A 43 -40.91 29.35 -6.21
C ALA A 43 -39.42 29.01 -6.04
N TYR A 44 -38.65 29.85 -5.36
CA TYR A 44 -37.26 29.60 -5.02
C TYR A 44 -37.09 28.35 -4.11
N VAL A 45 -37.93 28.24 -3.10
CA VAL A 45 -37.94 27.05 -2.23
C VAL A 45 -38.31 25.81 -3.03
N GLY A 46 -39.27 25.88 -3.94
CA GLY A 46 -39.66 24.80 -4.84
C GLY A 46 -38.52 24.32 -5.74
N ASP A 47 -37.81 25.26 -6.34
CA ASP A 47 -36.60 24.99 -7.16
C ASP A 47 -35.52 24.27 -6.33
N HIS A 48 -35.23 24.78 -5.14
CA HIS A 48 -34.23 24.16 -4.26
C HIS A 48 -34.62 22.74 -3.82
N LEU A 49 -35.92 22.51 -3.53
CA LEU A 49 -36.45 21.19 -3.21
C LEU A 49 -36.35 20.23 -4.41
N SER A 50 -36.69 20.72 -5.62
CA SER A 50 -36.55 19.95 -6.86
C SER A 50 -35.11 19.52 -7.12
N TYR A 51 -34.16 20.44 -6.98
CA TYR A 51 -32.73 20.14 -7.07
C TYR A 51 -32.29 19.07 -6.06
N THR A 52 -32.74 19.19 -4.81
CA THR A 52 -32.42 18.22 -3.75
C THR A 52 -33.01 16.85 -4.07
N GLN A 53 -34.22 16.79 -4.62
CA GLN A 53 -34.86 15.55 -5.06
C GLN A 53 -34.07 14.89 -6.19
N ASP A 54 -33.63 15.64 -7.20
CA ASP A 54 -32.83 15.12 -8.31
C ASP A 54 -31.45 14.62 -7.84
N ALA A 55 -30.83 15.35 -6.91
CA ALA A 55 -29.59 14.92 -6.29
C ALA A 55 -29.77 13.60 -5.51
N ALA A 56 -30.87 13.45 -4.76
CA ALA A 56 -31.18 12.21 -4.05
C ALA A 56 -31.50 11.07 -5.01
N ALA A 57 -32.22 11.32 -6.10
CA ALA A 57 -32.52 10.32 -7.12
C ALA A 57 -31.26 9.82 -7.84
N THR A 58 -30.28 10.70 -8.09
CA THR A 58 -28.97 10.34 -8.65
C THR A 58 -28.23 9.36 -7.74
N GLU A 59 -28.32 9.52 -6.43
CA GLU A 59 -27.67 8.63 -5.45
C GLU A 59 -28.44 7.32 -5.18
N ALA A 60 -29.65 7.16 -5.72
CA ALA A 60 -30.50 6.00 -5.47
C ALA A 60 -30.04 4.72 -6.20
N TYR A 61 -29.22 4.84 -7.23
CA TYR A 61 -28.76 3.72 -8.03
C TYR A 61 -27.25 3.60 -8.04
N LEU A 62 -26.71 2.38 -7.97
CA LEU A 62 -25.28 2.11 -7.95
C LEU A 62 -24.55 2.73 -9.15
N GLY A 63 -25.15 2.66 -10.35
CA GLY A 63 -24.52 3.16 -11.59
C GLY A 63 -24.47 4.69 -11.68
N THR A 64 -25.29 5.42 -10.93
CA THR A 64 -25.37 6.88 -10.95
C THR A 64 -24.88 7.54 -9.66
N ALA A 65 -24.70 6.75 -8.59
CA ALA A 65 -24.23 7.24 -7.30
C ALA A 65 -22.80 7.78 -7.41
N ARG A 66 -22.57 8.98 -6.88
CA ARG A 66 -21.30 9.70 -6.90
C ARG A 66 -20.63 9.76 -5.53
N ARG A 67 -21.42 9.63 -4.46
CA ARG A 67 -20.93 9.73 -3.09
C ARG A 67 -20.48 8.36 -2.59
N ARG A 68 -19.28 8.28 -2.02
CA ARG A 68 -18.78 7.05 -1.41
C ARG A 68 -19.73 6.45 -0.36
N THR A 69 -20.43 7.31 0.40
CA THR A 69 -21.43 6.89 1.38
C THR A 69 -22.59 6.13 0.73
N SER A 70 -23.08 6.62 -0.42
CA SER A 70 -24.15 5.96 -1.19
C SER A 70 -23.69 4.63 -1.76
N LEU A 71 -22.49 4.59 -2.35
CA LEU A 71 -21.86 3.36 -2.85
C LEU A 71 -21.72 2.31 -1.73
N ARG A 72 -21.24 2.73 -0.55
CA ARG A 72 -21.13 1.85 0.63
C ARG A 72 -22.49 1.30 1.07
N ARG A 73 -23.54 2.13 1.05
CA ARG A 73 -24.92 1.70 1.39
C ARG A 73 -25.46 0.70 0.38
N HIS A 74 -25.26 0.94 -0.92
CA HIS A 74 -25.68 0.00 -1.97
C HIS A 74 -24.93 -1.33 -1.88
N ALA A 75 -23.62 -1.30 -1.67
CA ALA A 75 -22.80 -2.49 -1.52
C ALA A 75 -23.24 -3.34 -0.32
N ARG A 76 -23.65 -2.72 0.79
CA ARG A 76 -24.18 -3.42 1.98
C ARG A 76 -25.46 -4.18 1.70
N LEU A 77 -26.28 -3.75 0.74
CA LEU A 77 -27.48 -4.51 0.35
C LEU A 77 -27.15 -5.86 -0.27
N LEU A 78 -25.94 -6.01 -0.78
CA LEU A 78 -25.39 -7.26 -1.35
C LEU A 78 -24.44 -7.97 -0.37
N ASP A 79 -24.44 -7.55 0.90
CA ASP A 79 -23.52 -8.02 1.95
C ASP A 79 -22.03 -7.84 1.59
N TYR A 80 -21.73 -6.86 0.73
CA TYR A 80 -20.37 -6.51 0.34
C TYR A 80 -19.84 -5.34 1.19
N ALA A 81 -18.84 -5.62 2.02
CA ALA A 81 -18.18 -4.59 2.82
C ALA A 81 -17.09 -3.88 1.99
N LEU A 82 -17.36 -2.63 1.59
CA LEU A 82 -16.34 -1.78 0.98
C LEU A 82 -15.27 -1.42 2.03
N HIS A 83 -14.03 -1.81 1.74
CA HIS A 83 -12.88 -1.37 2.54
C HIS A 83 -12.27 -0.07 1.99
N ASP A 84 -11.56 0.64 2.83
CA ASP A 84 -10.97 1.95 2.47
C ASP A 84 -9.54 1.82 1.89
N GLY A 85 -9.10 0.60 1.63
CA GLY A 85 -7.74 0.27 1.26
C GLY A 85 -6.91 -0.14 2.48
N CYS A 86 -5.66 -0.41 2.25
CA CYS A 86 -4.66 -0.67 3.28
C CYS A 86 -3.37 0.08 2.91
N ASN A 87 -2.53 0.32 3.89
CA ASN A 87 -1.22 0.93 3.68
C ASN A 87 -0.37 0.06 2.75
N ALA A 88 0.53 0.71 2.01
CA ALA A 88 1.55 0.00 1.25
C ALA A 88 2.47 -0.75 2.21
N ARG A 89 2.82 -1.98 1.85
CA ARG A 89 3.75 -2.81 2.63
C ARG A 89 4.99 -3.12 1.81
N VAL A 90 6.12 -3.23 2.51
CA VAL A 90 7.42 -3.51 1.90
C VAL A 90 8.20 -4.49 2.77
N PHE A 91 8.89 -5.43 2.14
CA PHE A 91 9.91 -6.23 2.79
C PHE A 91 11.25 -5.50 2.71
N VAL A 92 11.89 -5.33 3.85
CA VAL A 92 13.17 -4.63 3.97
C VAL A 92 14.20 -5.62 4.49
N THR A 93 15.34 -5.73 3.80
CA THR A 93 16.49 -6.52 4.25
C THR A 93 17.48 -5.65 5.00
N ALA A 94 18.04 -6.16 6.07
CA ALA A 94 19.16 -5.54 6.77
C ALA A 94 20.45 -6.32 6.55
N ALA A 95 21.42 -5.70 5.89
CA ALA A 95 22.80 -6.21 5.85
C ALA A 95 23.53 -5.78 7.12
N VAL A 96 24.04 -6.73 7.88
CA VAL A 96 24.66 -6.48 9.17
C VAL A 96 26.02 -7.20 9.25
N ASP A 97 26.91 -6.65 10.04
CA ASP A 97 28.19 -7.26 10.39
C ASP A 97 28.11 -8.04 11.71
N ALA A 98 29.21 -8.69 12.07
CA ALA A 98 29.29 -9.47 13.31
C ALA A 98 29.03 -8.64 14.58
N ALA A 99 29.19 -7.32 14.56
CA ALA A 99 28.92 -6.46 15.71
C ALA A 99 27.42 -6.26 15.96
N ALA A 100 26.58 -6.57 14.98
CA ALA A 100 25.13 -6.54 15.08
C ALA A 100 24.50 -7.93 15.29
N GLU A 101 25.32 -8.98 15.49
CA GLU A 101 24.82 -10.34 15.77
C GLU A 101 23.89 -10.36 16.98
N ALA A 102 22.75 -11.05 16.82
CA ALA A 102 21.69 -11.17 17.83
C ALA A 102 21.07 -9.86 18.32
N LYS A 103 21.33 -8.73 17.66
CA LYS A 103 20.58 -7.48 17.91
C LYS A 103 19.21 -7.56 17.30
N THR A 104 18.26 -6.86 17.90
CA THR A 104 16.87 -6.83 17.43
C THR A 104 16.52 -5.45 16.88
N ILE A 105 15.86 -5.43 15.71
CA ILE A 105 15.09 -4.29 15.25
C ILE A 105 13.70 -4.44 15.86
N PRO A 106 13.28 -3.57 16.79
CA PRO A 106 11.95 -3.68 17.39
C PRO A 106 10.84 -3.29 16.42
N ALA A 107 9.65 -3.83 16.65
CA ALA A 107 8.42 -3.35 16.01
C ALA A 107 8.22 -1.85 16.25
N GLY A 108 7.65 -1.13 15.28
CA GLY A 108 7.48 0.32 15.34
C GLY A 108 8.76 1.12 15.06
N THR A 109 9.84 0.48 14.59
CA THR A 109 11.03 1.20 14.15
C THR A 109 10.74 1.95 12.85
N ALA A 110 10.95 3.26 12.86
CA ALA A 110 10.75 4.09 11.69
C ALA A 110 11.90 3.91 10.67
N LEU A 111 11.53 3.65 9.42
CA LEU A 111 12.40 3.52 8.26
C LEU A 111 12.11 4.68 7.31
N LEU A 112 13.11 5.47 7.00
CA LEU A 112 12.98 6.65 6.15
C LEU A 112 13.49 6.33 4.75
N ALA A 113 12.61 6.43 3.73
CA ALA A 113 12.97 6.36 2.33
C ALA A 113 13.10 7.78 1.78
N ALA A 114 14.32 8.24 1.52
CA ALA A 114 14.55 9.53 0.89
C ALA A 114 14.66 9.38 -0.63
N ALA A 115 13.98 10.24 -1.37
CA ALA A 115 14.20 10.38 -2.80
C ALA A 115 15.53 11.11 -3.02
N GLY A 116 16.58 10.34 -3.31
CA GLY A 116 17.92 10.87 -3.57
C GLY A 116 18.99 10.10 -2.80
N ALA A 117 19.92 9.51 -3.54
CA ALA A 117 21.01 8.73 -2.99
C ALA A 117 21.93 9.62 -2.12
N GLY A 118 21.78 9.50 -0.83
CA GLY A 118 22.78 9.91 0.15
C GLY A 118 23.12 8.68 0.99
N ASP A 119 24.27 8.71 1.64
CA ASP A 119 24.62 7.68 2.61
C ASP A 119 23.47 7.41 3.57
N PRO A 120 23.20 6.15 3.93
CA PRO A 120 22.20 5.80 4.92
C PRO A 120 22.59 6.43 6.26
N VAL A 121 21.98 7.56 6.57
CA VAL A 121 22.26 8.31 7.79
C VAL A 121 21.18 7.98 8.82
N ARG A 122 21.59 7.69 10.04
CA ARG A 122 20.70 7.71 11.19
C ARG A 122 20.20 9.14 11.41
N ARG A 123 19.01 9.42 10.94
CA ARG A 123 18.39 10.74 11.09
C ARG A 123 17.31 10.69 12.17
N THR A 124 17.70 10.41 13.40
CA THR A 124 16.78 10.48 14.55
C THR A 124 16.24 11.90 14.78
N ASP A 125 16.99 12.91 14.39
CA ASP A 125 16.61 14.32 14.41
C ASP A 125 15.46 14.66 13.45
N LEU A 126 15.22 13.85 12.42
CA LEU A 126 14.12 14.06 11.48
C LEU A 126 12.77 13.51 11.95
N LEU A 127 12.77 12.57 12.91
CA LEU A 127 11.52 11.93 13.35
C LEU A 127 10.52 12.92 13.94
N ASP A 128 11.01 13.91 14.68
CA ASP A 128 10.15 14.94 15.29
C ASP A 128 9.67 15.99 14.28
N GLN A 129 10.29 16.05 13.10
CA GLN A 129 9.97 17.01 12.04
C GLN A 129 9.07 16.43 10.95
N LEU A 130 8.78 15.12 10.98
CA LEU A 130 7.93 14.47 9.97
C LEU A 130 6.47 14.92 10.10
N PRO A 131 5.72 15.02 8.97
CA PRO A 131 6.13 14.67 7.61
C PRO A 131 6.96 15.76 6.93
N LEU A 132 7.99 15.35 6.17
CA LEU A 132 8.79 16.23 5.34
C LEU A 132 8.58 15.89 3.85
N PRO A 133 8.52 16.90 2.97
CA PRO A 133 8.38 16.66 1.54
C PRO A 133 9.53 15.80 0.99
N GLY A 134 9.18 14.75 0.23
CA GLY A 134 10.15 13.84 -0.40
C GLY A 134 10.76 12.79 0.52
N ILE A 135 10.27 12.66 1.76
CA ILE A 135 10.63 11.57 2.66
C ILE A 135 9.39 10.73 2.93
N GLU A 136 9.43 9.47 2.48
CA GLU A 136 8.42 8.49 2.82
C GLU A 136 8.84 7.73 4.09
N VAL A 137 7.87 7.45 4.95
CA VAL A 137 8.12 6.78 6.23
C VAL A 137 7.41 5.43 6.23
N PHE A 138 8.14 4.42 6.66
CA PHE A 138 7.61 3.08 6.92
C PHE A 138 7.91 2.71 8.37
N GLU A 139 7.08 1.89 8.97
CA GLU A 139 7.30 1.33 10.31
C GLU A 139 7.35 -0.19 10.26
N THR A 140 8.28 -0.78 11.00
CA THR A 140 8.39 -2.23 11.13
C THR A 140 7.19 -2.80 11.89
N LEU A 141 6.61 -3.89 11.36
CA LEU A 141 5.41 -4.51 11.95
C LEU A 141 5.70 -5.51 13.07
N HIS A 142 6.92 -6.04 13.13
CA HIS A 142 7.33 -7.05 14.12
C HIS A 142 8.80 -6.89 14.47
N ASP A 143 9.19 -7.51 15.57
CA ASP A 143 10.59 -7.59 15.98
C ASP A 143 11.37 -8.50 15.02
N GLN A 144 12.58 -8.09 14.64
CA GLN A 144 13.47 -8.88 13.80
C GLN A 144 14.83 -9.03 14.48
N VAL A 145 15.18 -10.26 14.83
CA VAL A 145 16.53 -10.60 15.29
C VAL A 145 17.47 -10.69 14.09
N LEU A 146 18.62 -10.05 14.21
CA LEU A 146 19.60 -9.93 13.14
C LEU A 146 20.71 -10.96 13.31
N HIS A 147 21.08 -11.61 12.20
CA HIS A 147 22.20 -12.54 12.13
C HIS A 147 23.15 -12.14 11.00
N ALA A 148 24.43 -12.03 11.28
CA ALA A 148 25.42 -11.65 10.26
C ALA A 148 25.43 -12.65 9.08
N ALA A 149 25.28 -13.94 9.39
CA ALA A 149 25.20 -15.01 8.38
C ALA A 149 23.99 -14.89 7.45
N HIS A 150 22.94 -14.19 7.85
CA HIS A 150 21.72 -13.99 7.05
C HIS A 150 21.81 -12.78 6.10
N SER A 151 22.86 -11.96 6.18
CA SER A 151 23.01 -10.79 5.30
C SER A 151 23.18 -11.18 3.83
N GLU A 152 23.88 -12.30 3.58
CA GLU A 152 24.04 -12.87 2.25
C GLU A 152 24.27 -14.39 2.38
N ILE A 153 23.32 -15.15 1.90
CA ILE A 153 23.30 -16.60 2.00
C ILE A 153 23.48 -17.16 0.59
N ALA A 154 24.50 -17.98 0.40
CA ALA A 154 24.73 -18.65 -0.87
C ALA A 154 23.66 -19.72 -1.12
N ILE A 155 23.07 -19.71 -2.30
CA ILE A 155 22.21 -20.78 -2.79
C ILE A 155 23.14 -21.86 -3.38
N HIS A 156 22.93 -23.12 -3.00
CA HIS A 156 23.76 -24.21 -3.48
C HIS A 156 23.44 -24.60 -4.92
N ASP A 157 24.43 -24.71 -5.74
CA ASP A 157 24.32 -24.96 -7.18
C ASP A 157 24.65 -26.39 -7.60
N PHE A 158 24.90 -27.30 -6.63
CA PHE A 158 25.23 -28.72 -6.87
C PHE A 158 26.38 -28.94 -7.83
N ALA A 159 27.37 -28.06 -7.81
CA ALA A 159 28.51 -28.00 -8.71
C ALA A 159 28.16 -27.82 -10.21
N ASP A 160 26.91 -27.52 -10.54
CA ASP A 160 26.49 -27.17 -11.90
C ASP A 160 27.04 -25.79 -12.27
N PRO A 161 27.74 -25.62 -13.37
CA PRO A 161 28.30 -24.35 -13.80
C PRO A 161 27.23 -23.35 -14.28
N ALA A 162 26.01 -23.82 -14.56
CA ALA A 162 24.90 -22.98 -15.08
C ALA A 162 23.56 -23.33 -14.41
N TYR A 163 23.59 -23.48 -13.09
CA TYR A 163 22.41 -23.87 -12.32
C TYR A 163 21.40 -22.73 -12.24
N CYS A 164 20.14 -23.01 -12.58
CA CYS A 164 19.04 -22.08 -12.46
C CYS A 164 17.83 -22.76 -11.80
N LEU A 165 17.17 -22.04 -10.89
CA LEU A 165 15.87 -22.42 -10.35
C LEU A 165 14.79 -22.03 -11.37
N PRO A 166 13.99 -22.99 -11.88
CA PRO A 166 12.96 -22.67 -12.86
C PRO A 166 11.82 -21.85 -12.25
N ARG A 167 11.08 -21.16 -13.09
CA ARG A 167 9.81 -20.54 -12.70
C ARG A 167 8.87 -21.58 -12.07
N GLY A 168 8.21 -21.20 -10.98
CA GLY A 168 7.32 -22.10 -10.24
C GLY A 168 8.03 -22.94 -9.16
N THR A 169 9.33 -22.75 -8.96
CA THR A 169 10.08 -23.42 -7.89
C THR A 169 9.55 -23.02 -6.52
N THR A 170 9.48 -24.02 -5.61
CA THR A 170 9.03 -23.89 -4.22
C THR A 170 10.02 -24.46 -3.21
N ALA A 171 11.22 -24.78 -3.63
CA ALA A 171 12.29 -25.35 -2.79
C ALA A 171 13.66 -24.91 -3.28
N ALA A 172 14.62 -24.79 -2.37
CA ALA A 172 16.03 -24.56 -2.68
C ALA A 172 16.93 -25.16 -1.61
N ALA A 173 18.20 -25.31 -1.92
CA ALA A 173 19.24 -25.67 -0.96
C ALA A 173 20.13 -24.44 -0.70
N LEU A 174 20.33 -24.10 0.56
CA LEU A 174 21.23 -23.04 0.99
C LEU A 174 22.52 -23.64 1.55
N VAL A 175 23.65 -22.98 1.35
CA VAL A 175 24.91 -23.34 1.98
C VAL A 175 24.80 -23.00 3.48
N ASN A 176 24.98 -24.00 4.35
CA ASN A 176 24.83 -23.86 5.81
C ASN A 176 26.19 -23.66 6.53
N THR A 177 27.07 -22.90 5.91
CA THR A 177 28.37 -22.56 6.50
C THR A 177 28.67 -21.09 6.26
N PRO A 178 28.61 -20.24 7.32
CA PRO A 178 28.32 -20.58 8.72
C PRO A 178 26.87 -21.03 8.95
N ALA A 179 26.62 -21.71 10.05
CA ALA A 179 25.30 -22.26 10.38
C ALA A 179 24.22 -21.17 10.40
N LEU A 180 23.12 -21.43 9.69
CA LEU A 180 22.00 -20.51 9.56
C LEU A 180 20.94 -20.81 10.63
N ALA A 181 20.45 -19.78 11.30
CA ALA A 181 19.40 -19.87 12.31
C ALA A 181 18.00 -19.64 11.70
N LEU A 182 17.71 -20.28 10.56
CA LEU A 182 16.43 -20.16 9.86
C LEU A 182 15.41 -21.17 10.40
N THR A 183 14.17 -20.71 10.53
CA THR A 183 13.04 -21.52 11.00
C THR A 183 11.82 -21.37 10.08
N PRO A 184 10.87 -22.33 10.11
CA PRO A 184 9.58 -22.14 9.43
C PRO A 184 8.89 -20.88 9.90
N GLY A 185 8.41 -20.07 8.95
CA GLY A 185 7.81 -18.75 9.19
C GLY A 185 8.72 -17.58 8.82
N ASP A 186 10.04 -17.78 8.79
CA ASP A 186 10.99 -16.76 8.35
C ASP A 186 10.78 -16.42 6.88
N VAL A 187 11.09 -15.18 6.53
CA VAL A 187 11.04 -14.70 5.14
C VAL A 187 12.46 -14.52 4.64
N LEU A 188 12.71 -15.04 3.45
CA LEU A 188 13.91 -14.76 2.69
C LEU A 188 13.58 -14.00 1.42
N ILE A 189 14.49 -13.16 0.96
CA ILE A 189 14.41 -12.56 -0.38
C ILE A 189 15.45 -13.24 -1.25
N LEU A 190 14.97 -13.93 -2.29
CA LEU A 190 15.81 -14.48 -3.34
C LEU A 190 16.04 -13.40 -4.39
N GLU A 191 17.28 -13.02 -4.64
CA GLU A 191 17.56 -11.92 -5.57
C GLU A 191 18.75 -12.22 -6.48
N GLU A 192 18.67 -11.72 -7.71
CA GLU A 192 19.76 -11.66 -8.65
C GLU A 192 20.71 -10.51 -8.23
N VAL A 193 22.01 -10.79 -8.15
CA VAL A 193 23.04 -9.81 -7.79
C VAL A 193 23.99 -9.52 -8.94
N LEU A 194 24.04 -10.39 -9.94
CA LEU A 194 24.76 -10.20 -11.19
C LEU A 194 23.86 -10.60 -12.37
N SER A 195 24.08 -9.98 -13.52
CA SER A 195 23.37 -10.39 -14.74
C SER A 195 23.80 -11.80 -15.15
N PRO A 196 22.88 -12.77 -15.39
CA PRO A 196 23.20 -14.11 -15.82
C PRO A 196 23.80 -14.15 -17.23
N THR A 197 23.71 -13.09 -18.00
CA THR A 197 24.22 -13.01 -19.38
C THR A 197 25.59 -12.34 -19.47
N THR A 198 25.90 -11.37 -18.62
CA THR A 198 27.13 -10.57 -18.70
C THR A 198 28.01 -10.67 -17.47
N GLY A 199 27.53 -11.21 -16.35
CA GLY A 199 28.24 -11.28 -15.08
C GLY A 199 28.49 -9.91 -14.43
N LYS A 200 27.75 -8.86 -14.84
CA LYS A 200 27.95 -7.49 -14.35
C LYS A 200 26.74 -7.02 -13.56
N VAL A 201 27.02 -6.27 -12.49
CA VAL A 201 25.98 -5.61 -11.67
C VAL A 201 25.22 -4.58 -12.48
N ALA A 202 25.86 -3.87 -13.40
CA ALA A 202 25.22 -2.82 -14.21
C ALA A 202 24.11 -3.35 -15.15
N ASP A 203 24.16 -4.62 -15.49
CA ASP A 203 23.24 -5.26 -16.44
C ASP A 203 22.24 -6.19 -15.75
N LEU A 204 22.22 -6.21 -14.39
CA LEU A 204 21.28 -7.05 -13.64
C LEU A 204 19.84 -6.56 -13.80
N ASP A 205 18.89 -7.48 -13.73
CA ASP A 205 17.48 -7.15 -13.65
C ASP A 205 17.05 -6.98 -12.18
N ALA A 206 16.92 -5.74 -11.73
CA ALA A 206 16.52 -5.42 -10.36
C ALA A 206 15.09 -5.90 -10.02
N SER A 207 14.28 -6.30 -11.00
CA SER A 207 12.96 -6.91 -10.77
C SER A 207 13.04 -8.41 -10.42
N HIS A 208 14.17 -9.07 -10.68
CA HIS A 208 14.43 -10.45 -10.28
C HIS A 208 14.76 -10.54 -8.79
N ARG A 209 13.74 -10.19 -7.99
CA ARG A 209 13.77 -10.19 -6.53
C ARG A 209 12.44 -10.67 -6.01
N HIS A 210 12.42 -11.73 -5.21
CA HIS A 210 11.18 -12.36 -4.77
C HIS A 210 11.23 -12.78 -3.30
N PRO A 211 10.27 -12.34 -2.46
CA PRO A 211 10.17 -12.82 -1.08
C PRO A 211 9.52 -14.19 -1.04
N VAL A 212 10.09 -15.10 -0.23
CA VAL A 212 9.54 -16.43 0.03
C VAL A 212 9.43 -16.64 1.54
N ARG A 213 8.27 -17.14 2.00
CA ARG A 213 8.07 -17.49 3.41
C ARG A 213 8.32 -18.98 3.59
N LEU A 214 9.24 -19.31 4.46
CA LEU A 214 9.64 -20.69 4.72
C LEU A 214 8.51 -21.48 5.40
N THR A 215 8.14 -22.61 4.84
CA THR A 215 7.19 -23.56 5.42
C THR A 215 7.88 -24.74 6.08
N ALA A 216 9.04 -25.13 5.57
CA ALA A 216 9.87 -26.18 6.13
C ALA A 216 11.34 -25.85 5.95
N VAL A 217 12.15 -26.23 6.94
CA VAL A 217 13.59 -26.08 6.97
C VAL A 217 14.16 -27.39 7.52
N SER A 218 15.09 -28.01 6.82
CA SER A 218 15.73 -29.25 7.25
C SER A 218 17.21 -29.29 6.87
N PRO A 219 18.06 -29.88 7.70
CA PRO A 219 19.45 -30.04 7.37
C PRO A 219 19.62 -31.04 6.22
N GLY A 220 20.61 -30.82 5.38
CA GLY A 220 21.03 -31.70 4.30
C GLY A 220 22.55 -31.71 4.18
N HIS A 221 23.06 -32.61 3.35
CA HIS A 221 24.47 -32.69 3.02
C HIS A 221 24.63 -33.06 1.55
N ASP A 222 25.56 -32.44 0.87
CA ASP A 222 25.96 -32.83 -0.48
C ASP A 222 27.27 -33.57 -0.41
N ASP A 223 27.21 -34.89 -0.60
CA ASP A 223 28.39 -35.78 -0.55
C ASP A 223 29.38 -35.50 -1.68
N LEU A 224 28.94 -34.95 -2.81
CA LEU A 224 29.81 -34.68 -3.96
C LEU A 224 30.72 -33.48 -3.70
N THR A 225 30.16 -32.41 -3.13
CA THR A 225 30.91 -31.19 -2.82
C THR A 225 31.38 -31.15 -1.37
N ASN A 226 30.98 -32.13 -0.55
CA ASN A 226 31.17 -32.15 0.90
C ASN A 226 30.70 -30.86 1.58
N THR A 227 29.49 -30.40 1.23
CA THR A 227 28.92 -29.13 1.70
C THR A 227 27.74 -29.39 2.61
N GLU A 228 27.76 -28.78 3.80
CA GLU A 228 26.58 -28.74 4.68
C GLU A 228 25.50 -27.81 4.09
N LEU A 229 24.30 -28.33 4.01
CA LEU A 229 23.16 -27.65 3.40
C LEU A 229 22.03 -27.42 4.39
N LEU A 230 21.24 -26.41 4.09
CA LEU A 230 19.91 -26.18 4.67
C LEU A 230 18.88 -26.26 3.55
N LEU A 231 18.05 -27.29 3.55
CA LEU A 231 16.98 -27.46 2.57
C LEU A 231 15.78 -26.67 3.01
N ILE A 232 15.33 -25.77 2.16
CA ILE A 232 14.20 -24.87 2.44
C ILE A 232 13.05 -25.13 1.47
N ASN A 233 11.83 -25.03 1.97
CA ASN A 233 10.60 -25.07 1.16
C ASN A 233 9.70 -23.90 1.50
N TRP A 234 8.89 -23.48 0.52
CA TRP A 234 7.88 -22.45 0.69
C TRP A 234 6.59 -22.82 -0.04
N HIS A 235 5.54 -22.05 0.19
CA HIS A 235 4.22 -22.35 -0.36
C HIS A 235 4.13 -22.05 -1.85
N ILE A 236 3.22 -22.74 -2.56
CA ILE A 236 3.01 -22.52 -4.00
C ILE A 236 2.59 -21.11 -4.35
N GLU A 237 1.96 -20.38 -3.42
CA GLU A 237 1.59 -18.98 -3.62
C GLU A 237 2.81 -18.04 -3.64
N ASP A 238 3.92 -18.46 -3.02
CA ASP A 238 5.20 -17.74 -3.03
C ASP A 238 6.18 -18.35 -4.06
N ALA A 239 5.69 -19.20 -4.99
CA ALA A 239 6.54 -19.82 -6.01
C ALA A 239 7.20 -18.74 -6.89
N LEU A 240 8.46 -19.00 -7.30
CA LEU A 240 9.22 -18.05 -8.12
C LEU A 240 8.45 -17.65 -9.38
N PRO A 241 8.19 -16.36 -9.62
CA PRO A 241 7.46 -15.89 -10.79
C PRO A 241 8.31 -15.80 -12.05
N PHE A 242 9.64 -15.97 -11.93
CA PHE A 242 10.65 -15.96 -12.98
C PHE A 242 11.67 -17.07 -12.75
N PRO A 243 12.43 -17.47 -13.75
CA PRO A 243 13.60 -18.34 -13.53
C PRO A 243 14.72 -17.54 -12.84
N LEU A 244 15.30 -18.10 -11.79
CA LEU A 244 16.40 -17.47 -11.05
C LEU A 244 17.68 -18.29 -11.26
N CYS A 245 18.64 -17.74 -12.01
CA CYS A 245 19.93 -18.39 -12.18
C CYS A 245 20.79 -18.19 -10.92
N VAL A 246 21.32 -19.26 -10.40
CA VAL A 246 22.11 -19.29 -9.16
C VAL A 246 23.59 -19.14 -9.46
N SER A 247 24.06 -19.81 -10.51
CA SER A 247 25.47 -19.79 -10.95
C SER A 247 25.57 -19.71 -12.46
N HIS A 248 26.62 -19.09 -12.95
CA HIS A 248 27.00 -19.12 -14.37
C HIS A 248 28.51 -18.97 -14.54
N GLU A 249 29.05 -19.56 -15.61
CA GLU A 249 30.47 -19.42 -15.99
C GLU A 249 30.66 -18.34 -17.04
N PHE A 250 31.58 -17.42 -16.79
CA PHE A 250 31.95 -16.37 -17.71
C PHE A 250 33.41 -16.51 -18.14
N GLU A 251 33.71 -16.14 -19.36
CA GLU A 251 35.08 -16.03 -19.85
C GLU A 251 35.70 -14.73 -19.36
N ILE A 252 36.60 -14.82 -18.39
CA ILE A 252 37.32 -13.67 -17.80
C ILE A 252 38.82 -13.89 -18.02
N GLY A 253 39.42 -13.02 -18.83
CA GLY A 253 40.87 -13.11 -19.12
C GLY A 253 41.30 -14.39 -19.83
N GLY A 254 40.41 -15.05 -20.59
CA GLY A 254 40.68 -16.31 -21.30
C GLY A 254 40.53 -17.58 -20.44
N ALA A 255 39.98 -17.46 -19.21
CA ALA A 255 39.62 -18.57 -18.35
C ALA A 255 38.13 -18.56 -18.04
N LEU A 256 37.50 -19.74 -17.96
CA LEU A 256 36.12 -19.85 -17.46
C LEU A 256 36.12 -19.71 -15.94
N VAL A 257 35.41 -18.73 -15.46
CA VAL A 257 35.26 -18.42 -14.03
C VAL A 257 33.78 -18.54 -13.66
N LYS A 258 33.46 -19.46 -12.75
CA LYS A 258 32.14 -19.62 -12.19
C LYS A 258 31.84 -18.47 -11.21
N GLN A 259 30.70 -17.82 -11.38
CA GLN A 259 30.24 -16.76 -10.50
C GLN A 259 28.87 -17.09 -9.93
N ALA A 260 28.62 -16.68 -8.68
CA ALA A 260 27.29 -16.68 -8.09
C ALA A 260 26.48 -15.51 -8.69
N ILE A 261 25.32 -15.84 -9.24
CA ILE A 261 24.42 -14.89 -9.90
C ILE A 261 23.33 -14.41 -8.94
N ALA A 262 22.83 -15.32 -8.10
CA ALA A 262 21.77 -15.02 -7.15
C ALA A 262 22.18 -15.43 -5.74
N VAL A 263 21.59 -14.74 -4.77
CA VAL A 263 21.75 -14.98 -3.34
C VAL A 263 20.39 -15.00 -2.65
N ALA A 264 20.34 -15.58 -1.46
CA ALA A 264 19.22 -15.41 -0.56
C ALA A 264 19.60 -14.40 0.54
N ARG A 265 18.70 -13.48 0.84
CA ARG A 265 18.86 -12.53 1.92
C ARG A 265 17.86 -12.82 3.03
N GLY A 266 18.38 -13.00 4.23
CA GLY A 266 17.61 -13.02 5.46
C GLY A 266 17.58 -11.65 6.14
N ASN A 267 17.40 -11.62 7.46
CA ASN A 267 17.18 -10.38 8.22
C ASN A 267 16.08 -9.53 7.59
N VAL A 268 14.98 -10.17 7.18
CA VAL A 268 13.86 -9.53 6.48
C VAL A 268 12.82 -9.10 7.49
N VAL A 269 12.47 -7.82 7.48
CA VAL A 269 11.38 -7.27 8.28
C VAL A 269 10.29 -6.73 7.35
N LEU A 270 9.03 -7.00 7.69
CA LEU A 270 7.90 -6.40 7.01
C LEU A 270 7.60 -5.04 7.65
N ALA A 271 7.52 -4.02 6.81
CA ALA A 271 7.15 -2.68 7.22
C ALA A 271 5.92 -2.19 6.45
N ASP A 272 5.12 -1.33 7.06
CA ASP A 272 4.02 -0.66 6.37
C ASP A 272 4.25 0.85 6.29
N HIS A 273 3.61 1.47 5.31
CA HIS A 273 3.72 2.91 5.08
C HIS A 273 2.94 3.68 6.14
N GLY A 274 3.61 4.60 6.80
CA GLY A 274 3.05 5.51 7.79
C GLY A 274 3.94 5.65 9.01
N LEU A 275 3.54 6.52 9.91
CA LEU A 275 4.17 6.77 11.21
C LEU A 275 3.10 6.75 12.28
N THR A 276 3.23 5.85 13.25
CA THR A 276 2.35 5.82 14.41
C THR A 276 2.59 7.06 15.27
N ARG A 277 1.56 7.88 15.41
CA ARG A 277 1.59 9.02 16.32
C ARG A 277 1.06 8.61 17.68
N PRO A 278 1.73 9.00 18.78
CA PRO A 278 1.16 8.81 20.11
C PRO A 278 -0.18 9.54 20.19
N TRP A 279 -1.10 8.97 20.97
CA TRP A 279 -2.39 9.62 21.24
C TRP A 279 -2.15 11.01 21.80
N GLN A 280 -2.60 12.02 21.09
CA GLN A 280 -2.68 13.38 21.62
C GLN A 280 -4.03 13.50 22.32
N THR A 281 -4.01 13.86 23.60
CA THR A 281 -5.23 14.26 24.30
C THR A 281 -5.69 15.55 23.63
N MET A 282 -6.82 15.48 22.92
CA MET A 282 -7.46 16.71 22.42
C MET A 282 -8.00 17.46 23.65
N GLU A 283 -7.46 18.63 23.91
CA GLU A 283 -8.09 19.52 24.87
C GLU A 283 -9.51 19.84 24.41
N PRO A 284 -10.50 19.78 25.28
CA PRO A 284 -11.85 20.21 24.90
C PRO A 284 -11.78 21.65 24.40
N PRO A 285 -12.53 22.01 23.34
CA PRO A 285 -12.54 23.39 22.85
C PRO A 285 -12.93 24.33 23.98
N GLU A 286 -12.19 25.42 24.15
CA GLU A 286 -12.54 26.46 25.10
C GLU A 286 -13.92 27.01 24.74
N VAL A 287 -14.86 26.89 25.69
CA VAL A 287 -16.18 27.51 25.54
C VAL A 287 -16.02 28.95 25.99
N GLY A 288 -16.04 29.89 25.06
CA GLY A 288 -16.05 31.32 25.40
C GLY A 288 -17.26 31.67 26.24
N ASP A 289 -17.21 32.77 26.98
CA ASP A 289 -18.27 33.28 27.88
C ASP A 289 -19.68 33.44 27.21
N GLY A 290 -19.77 33.28 25.90
CA GLY A 290 -21.03 33.29 25.14
C GLY A 290 -21.63 31.90 24.83
N GLY A 291 -21.09 30.83 25.34
CA GLY A 291 -21.58 29.44 25.14
C GLY A 291 -21.35 28.86 23.75
N THR A 292 -20.60 29.53 22.88
CA THR A 292 -20.16 29.03 21.55
C THR A 292 -18.75 28.50 21.64
N ALA A 293 -18.56 27.22 21.26
CA ALA A 293 -17.22 26.65 21.10
C ALA A 293 -16.50 27.33 19.93
N ALA A 294 -15.34 27.88 20.18
CA ALA A 294 -14.42 28.26 19.09
C ALA A 294 -13.80 27.01 18.50
N LEU A 295 -14.03 26.77 17.21
CA LEU A 295 -13.39 25.70 16.41
C LEU A 295 -12.04 26.18 15.90
#